data_187326b79acf3a049218300989c2bcb7
#
_entry.id   187326b79acf3a049218300989c2bcb7
#
_cell.length_a   1.000
_cell.length_b   1.000
_cell.length_c   1.000
_cell.angle_alpha   90.00
_cell.angle_beta   90.00
_cell.angle_gamma   90.00
#
_symmetry.space_group_name_H-M   'P 1'
#
loop_
_entity.id
_entity.type
_entity.pdbx_description
1 polymer ?
#
loop_
_entity_poly.entity_id
_entity_poly.type
_entity_poly.pdbx_seq_one_letter_code
_entity_poly.pdbx_strand_id
1 'polypeptide(L)'
;EQHKVNPFRPGTEYGEADIIVMYVDAVIEEGKAEESYYRQKAYVGLQKAIAQDDARNAPNERSAKAQIDLAISSPATVLEELRADLAIARARAKCVRVVLNAMYGSVYEGEEQHDE
;
A
#
# COMPACT_ATOMS: atom_id res chain seq x y z
N GLU A 1 -9.20 -17.82 19.40
CA GLU A 1 -8.00 -17.49 19.98
C GLU A 1 -6.92 -18.28 19.46
N GLN A 2 -7.12 -19.52 19.26
CA GLN A 2 -6.08 -20.19 18.59
C GLN A 2 -5.90 -19.69 17.21
N HIS A 3 -6.86 -18.97 16.75
CA HIS A 3 -6.79 -18.49 15.40
C HIS A 3 -5.80 -17.42 15.21
N LYS A 4 -5.27 -16.90 16.28
CA LYS A 4 -4.33 -15.83 16.17
C LYS A 4 -2.94 -16.33 16.00
N VAL A 5 -2.80 -17.37 15.29
CA VAL A 5 -1.51 -17.95 15.06
C VAL A 5 -0.67 -17.08 14.15
N ASN A 6 0.58 -16.96 14.47
CA ASN A 6 1.52 -16.16 13.69
C ASN A 6 2.31 -17.10 12.78
N PRO A 7 2.21 -16.95 11.45
CA PRO A 7 2.87 -17.87 10.53
C PRO A 7 4.39 -17.84 10.62
N PHE A 8 4.93 -16.84 11.28
CA PHE A 8 6.38 -16.74 11.39
C PHE A 8 6.90 -17.21 12.74
N ARG A 9 6.06 -17.73 13.55
CA ARG A 9 6.42 -18.15 14.88
C ARG A 9 6.94 -19.58 14.85
N PRO A 10 8.16 -19.82 15.29
CA PRO A 10 8.70 -21.18 15.26
C PRO A 10 7.88 -22.13 16.12
N GLY A 11 7.73 -23.35 15.65
CA GLY A 11 7.02 -24.37 16.39
C GLY A 11 5.52 -24.32 16.30
N THR A 12 4.98 -23.37 15.56
CA THR A 12 3.54 -23.26 15.36
C THR A 12 3.14 -24.03 14.12
N GLU A 13 2.06 -24.76 14.23
CA GLU A 13 1.55 -25.49 13.10
C GLU A 13 0.38 -24.76 12.50
N TYR A 14 0.34 -24.75 11.18
CA TYR A 14 -0.73 -24.11 10.43
C TYR A 14 -1.32 -25.10 9.46
N GLY A 15 -2.63 -25.13 9.42
CA GLY A 15 -3.30 -25.87 8.39
C GLY A 15 -3.22 -25.12 7.06
N GLU A 16 -3.41 -25.88 6.02
CA GLU A 16 -3.43 -25.35 4.66
C GLU A 16 -4.49 -24.25 4.54
N ALA A 17 -5.67 -24.51 5.11
CA ALA A 17 -6.76 -23.55 5.01
C ALA A 17 -6.42 -22.24 5.72
N ASP A 18 -5.68 -22.32 6.82
CA ASP A 18 -5.32 -21.12 7.56
C ASP A 18 -4.41 -20.22 6.73
N ILE A 19 -3.45 -20.80 6.05
CA ILE A 19 -2.52 -20.03 5.24
C ILE A 19 -3.23 -19.42 4.04
N ILE A 20 -4.15 -20.15 3.45
CA ILE A 20 -4.90 -19.63 2.32
C ILE A 20 -5.75 -18.45 2.74
N VAL A 21 -6.41 -18.55 3.89
CA VAL A 21 -7.21 -17.44 4.40
C VAL A 21 -6.33 -16.23 4.68
N MET A 22 -5.15 -16.45 5.26
CA MET A 22 -4.23 -15.37 5.53
C MET A 22 -3.78 -14.69 4.24
N TYR A 23 -3.56 -15.48 3.21
CA TYR A 23 -3.16 -14.91 1.92
C TYR A 23 -4.27 -14.08 1.31
N VAL A 24 -5.50 -14.60 1.32
CA VAL A 24 -6.64 -13.87 0.81
C VAL A 24 -6.82 -12.56 1.56
N ASP A 25 -6.74 -12.62 2.88
CA ASP A 25 -6.87 -11.41 3.69
C ASP A 25 -5.77 -10.40 3.36
N ALA A 26 -4.55 -10.88 3.18
CA ALA A 26 -3.43 -9.99 2.87
C ALA A 26 -3.61 -9.33 1.50
N VAL A 27 -4.12 -10.07 0.53
CA VAL A 27 -4.36 -9.52 -0.81
C VAL A 27 -5.48 -8.48 -0.75
N ILE A 28 -6.52 -8.75 0.02
CA ILE A 28 -7.61 -7.79 0.18
C ILE A 28 -7.10 -6.52 0.84
N GLU A 29 -6.27 -6.65 1.87
CA GLU A 29 -5.70 -5.49 2.55
C GLU A 29 -4.82 -4.68 1.61
N GLU A 30 -4.03 -5.36 0.80
CA GLU A 30 -3.21 -4.68 -0.19
C GLU A 30 -4.07 -3.90 -1.18
N GLY A 31 -5.15 -4.51 -1.65
CA GLY A 31 -6.05 -3.85 -2.57
C GLY A 31 -6.68 -2.61 -1.98
N LYS A 32 -7.10 -2.71 -0.71
CA LYS A 32 -7.67 -1.55 -0.02
C LYS A 32 -6.66 -0.44 0.16
N ALA A 33 -5.42 -0.81 0.50
CA ALA A 33 -4.36 0.17 0.69
C ALA A 33 -4.02 0.85 -0.63
N GLU A 34 -4.00 0.10 -1.73
CA GLU A 34 -3.77 0.68 -3.04
C GLU A 34 -4.86 1.67 -3.40
N GLU A 35 -6.10 1.29 -3.17
CA GLU A 35 -7.21 2.17 -3.49
C GLU A 35 -7.12 3.47 -2.70
N SER A 36 -6.86 3.36 -1.41
CA SER A 36 -6.74 4.55 -0.56
C SER A 36 -5.59 5.45 -1.01
N TYR A 37 -4.45 4.85 -1.35
CA TYR A 37 -3.29 5.60 -1.79
C TYR A 37 -3.57 6.34 -3.09
N TYR A 38 -4.11 5.65 -4.08
CA TYR A 38 -4.32 6.29 -5.38
C TYR A 38 -5.46 7.31 -5.34
N ARG A 39 -6.45 7.07 -4.49
CA ARG A 39 -7.51 8.06 -4.29
C ARG A 39 -6.95 9.34 -3.67
N GLN A 40 -6.08 9.19 -2.68
CA GLN A 40 -5.46 10.36 -2.06
C GLN A 40 -4.51 11.05 -3.01
N LYS A 41 -3.80 10.28 -3.82
CA LYS A 41 -2.89 10.86 -4.81
C LYS A 41 -3.65 11.74 -5.79
N ALA A 42 -4.81 11.27 -6.24
CA ALA A 42 -5.65 12.07 -7.13
C ALA A 42 -6.15 13.33 -6.44
N TYR A 43 -6.51 13.20 -5.16
CA TYR A 43 -6.97 14.34 -4.40
C TYR A 43 -5.88 15.39 -4.25
N VAL A 44 -4.65 14.96 -3.95
CA VAL A 44 -3.53 15.90 -3.84
C VAL A 44 -3.31 16.60 -5.19
N GLY A 45 -3.41 15.86 -6.29
CA GLY A 45 -3.26 16.46 -7.61
C GLY A 45 -4.32 17.50 -7.87
N LEU A 46 -5.55 17.24 -7.47
CA LEU A 46 -6.63 18.19 -7.65
C LEU A 46 -6.41 19.43 -6.78
N GLN A 47 -6.04 19.25 -5.53
CA GLN A 47 -5.78 20.37 -4.64
C GLN A 47 -4.63 21.22 -5.13
N LYS A 48 -3.62 20.58 -5.69
CA LYS A 48 -2.48 21.30 -6.25
C LYS A 48 -2.92 22.15 -7.45
N ALA A 49 -3.78 21.58 -8.31
CA ALA A 49 -4.26 22.32 -9.48
C ALA A 49 -5.10 23.53 -9.04
N ILE A 50 -5.94 23.35 -8.03
CA ILE A 50 -6.74 24.47 -7.51
C ILE A 50 -5.83 25.53 -6.93
N ALA A 51 -4.83 25.11 -6.15
CA ALA A 51 -3.91 26.05 -5.53
C ALA A 51 -3.10 26.81 -6.57
N GLN A 52 -2.71 26.13 -7.66
CA GLN A 52 -1.98 26.78 -8.74
C GLN A 52 -2.84 27.84 -9.41
N ASP A 53 -4.12 27.55 -9.59
CA ASP A 53 -5.02 28.50 -10.18
C ASP A 53 -5.18 29.73 -9.26
N ASP A 54 -5.38 29.47 -7.97
CA ASP A 54 -5.51 30.56 -6.99
C ASP A 54 -4.24 31.39 -6.93
N ALA A 55 -3.10 30.77 -7.09
CA ALA A 55 -1.82 31.45 -6.94
C ALA A 55 -1.47 32.32 -8.15
N ARG A 56 -2.27 32.32 -9.19
CA ARG A 56 -2.03 33.19 -10.35
C ARG A 56 -2.00 34.65 -9.96
N ASN A 57 -2.73 35.01 -8.93
CA ASN A 57 -2.80 36.40 -8.50
C ASN A 57 -1.75 36.75 -7.46
N ALA A 58 -0.85 35.84 -7.17
CA ALA A 58 0.22 36.11 -6.23
C ALA A 58 1.18 37.14 -6.80
N PRO A 59 1.80 37.96 -5.93
CA PRO A 59 2.66 39.06 -6.41
C PRO A 59 3.94 38.58 -7.09
N ASN A 60 4.42 37.39 -6.78
CA ASN A 60 5.64 36.86 -7.41
C ASN A 60 5.65 35.35 -7.28
N GLU A 61 6.67 34.75 -7.90
CA GLU A 61 6.78 33.28 -7.92
C GLU A 61 6.98 32.70 -6.54
N ARG A 62 7.72 33.40 -5.71
CA ARG A 62 7.97 32.91 -4.37
C ARG A 62 6.68 32.81 -3.55
N SER A 63 5.85 33.83 -3.63
CA SER A 63 4.56 33.83 -2.95
C SER A 63 3.65 32.77 -3.52
N ALA A 64 3.65 32.60 -4.84
CA ALA A 64 2.84 31.59 -5.49
C ALA A 64 3.24 30.18 -5.00
N LYS A 65 4.52 29.91 -4.97
CA LYS A 65 5.00 28.62 -4.51
C LYS A 65 4.65 28.37 -3.06
N ALA A 66 4.79 29.41 -2.22
CA ALA A 66 4.45 29.29 -0.81
C ALA A 66 2.97 28.98 -0.61
N GLN A 67 2.10 29.61 -1.40
CA GLN A 67 0.67 29.35 -1.31
C GLN A 67 0.34 27.91 -1.70
N ILE A 68 0.97 27.45 -2.78
CA ILE A 68 0.74 26.08 -3.24
C ILE A 68 1.22 25.07 -2.20
N ASP A 69 2.43 25.28 -1.69
CA ASP A 69 3.00 24.34 -0.71
C ASP A 69 2.14 24.29 0.55
N LEU A 70 1.63 25.43 0.98
CA LEU A 70 0.77 25.47 2.16
C LEU A 70 -0.54 24.73 1.91
N ALA A 71 -1.11 24.91 0.71
CA ALA A 71 -2.40 24.32 0.39
C ALA A 71 -2.34 22.80 0.34
N ILE A 72 -1.20 22.24 -0.08
CA ILE A 72 -1.10 20.80 -0.24
C ILE A 72 -0.37 20.11 0.92
N SER A 73 0.11 20.86 1.92
CA SER A 73 0.94 20.26 2.98
C SER A 73 0.20 19.15 3.72
N SER A 74 -1.02 19.40 4.13
CA SER A 74 -1.79 18.40 4.87
C SER A 74 -2.19 17.21 3.99
N PRO A 75 -2.75 17.43 2.81
CA PRO A 75 -3.05 16.28 1.92
C PRO A 75 -1.82 15.48 1.54
N ALA A 76 -0.67 16.14 1.38
CA ALA A 76 0.56 15.43 1.04
C ALA A 76 1.04 14.57 2.19
N THR A 77 0.88 15.04 3.43
CA THR A 77 1.24 14.27 4.60
C THR A 77 0.40 12.99 4.67
N VAL A 78 -0.90 13.10 4.44
CA VAL A 78 -1.78 11.93 4.42
C VAL A 78 -1.34 10.97 3.32
N LEU A 79 -0.94 11.51 2.17
CA LEU A 79 -0.49 10.67 1.06
C LEU A 79 0.74 9.85 1.46
N GLU A 80 1.68 10.46 2.18
CA GLU A 80 2.86 9.73 2.62
C GLU A 80 2.52 8.66 3.62
N GLU A 81 1.56 8.92 4.50
CA GLU A 81 1.10 7.91 5.44
C GLU A 81 0.48 6.73 4.71
N LEU A 82 -0.33 7.02 3.70
CA LEU A 82 -0.96 5.96 2.92
C LEU A 82 0.06 5.20 2.08
N ARG A 83 1.10 5.87 1.64
CA ARG A 83 2.19 5.20 0.93
C ARG A 83 2.87 4.19 1.85
N ALA A 84 3.12 4.57 3.10
CA ALA A 84 3.71 3.66 4.06
C ALA A 84 2.80 2.48 4.35
N ASP A 85 1.50 2.75 4.49
CA ASP A 85 0.53 1.67 4.72
C ASP A 85 0.52 0.69 3.56
N LEU A 86 0.60 1.20 2.34
CA LEU A 86 0.62 0.36 1.15
C LEU A 86 1.88 -0.51 1.12
N ALA A 87 3.03 0.07 1.48
CA ALA A 87 4.27 -0.69 1.52
C ALA A 87 4.18 -1.83 2.53
N ILE A 88 3.57 -1.56 3.69
CA ILE A 88 3.40 -2.59 4.71
C ILE A 88 2.47 -3.68 4.22
N ALA A 89 1.36 -3.30 3.58
CA ALA A 89 0.39 -4.27 3.08
C ALA A 89 1.03 -5.16 2.01
N ARG A 90 1.82 -4.56 1.14
CA ARG A 90 2.51 -5.32 0.09
C ARG A 90 3.53 -6.28 0.67
N ALA A 91 4.27 -5.83 1.69
CA ALA A 91 5.25 -6.69 2.33
C ALA A 91 4.57 -7.88 3.01
N ARG A 92 3.43 -7.63 3.65
CA ARG A 92 2.68 -8.70 4.30
C ARG A 92 2.20 -9.73 3.28
N ALA A 93 1.62 -9.27 2.17
CA ALA A 93 1.13 -10.17 1.14
C ALA A 93 2.27 -10.99 0.55
N LYS A 94 3.42 -10.35 0.35
CA LYS A 94 4.59 -11.06 -0.16
C LYS A 94 5.06 -12.13 0.80
N CYS A 95 5.09 -11.82 2.09
CA CYS A 95 5.52 -12.79 3.09
C CYS A 95 4.60 -14.01 3.12
N VAL A 96 3.30 -13.78 3.10
CA VAL A 96 2.37 -14.89 3.12
C VAL A 96 2.48 -15.71 1.85
N ARG A 97 2.71 -15.06 0.72
CA ARG A 97 2.88 -15.78 -0.54
C ARG A 97 4.12 -16.66 -0.52
N VAL A 98 5.21 -16.16 0.11
CA VAL A 98 6.42 -16.96 0.23
C VAL A 98 6.14 -18.22 1.05
N VAL A 99 5.41 -18.07 2.15
CA VAL A 99 5.03 -19.23 2.96
C VAL A 99 4.17 -20.20 2.17
N LEU A 100 3.21 -19.67 1.43
CA LEU A 100 2.32 -20.50 0.64
C LEU A 100 3.09 -21.25 -0.44
N ASN A 101 4.02 -20.57 -1.11
CA ASN A 101 4.85 -21.22 -2.12
C ASN A 101 5.70 -22.34 -1.51
N ALA A 102 6.22 -22.12 -0.32
CA ALA A 102 7.02 -23.14 0.35
C ALA A 102 6.18 -24.35 0.69
N MET A 103 4.90 -24.15 1.01
CA MET A 103 4.01 -25.27 1.30
C MET A 103 3.61 -26.06 0.07
N TYR A 104 3.41 -25.37 -1.03
CA TYR A 104 2.95 -26.04 -2.26
C TYR A 104 4.07 -26.33 -3.24
N GLY A 105 5.23 -25.78 -2.99
CA GLY A 105 6.42 -26.17 -3.72
C GLY A 105 6.45 -25.69 -5.15
N SER A 106 6.92 -26.58 -6.03
CA SER A 106 7.31 -26.21 -7.38
C SER A 106 6.16 -25.74 -8.26
N VAL A 107 4.91 -25.97 -7.83
CA VAL A 107 3.78 -25.55 -8.66
C VAL A 107 3.81 -24.04 -8.87
N TYR A 108 3.99 -23.32 -7.79
CA TYR A 108 4.02 -21.86 -7.88
C TYR A 108 5.33 -21.34 -8.41
N GLU A 109 6.40 -22.03 -8.14
CA GLU A 109 7.71 -21.62 -8.65
C GLU A 109 7.75 -21.68 -10.15
N GLY A 110 7.14 -22.72 -10.72
CA GLY A 110 7.10 -22.86 -12.15
C GLY A 110 6.37 -21.71 -12.82
N GLU A 111 5.27 -21.29 -12.23
CA GLU A 111 4.50 -20.20 -12.80
C GLU A 111 5.24 -18.89 -12.71
N GLU A 112 5.92 -18.67 -11.60
CA GLU A 112 6.67 -17.42 -11.44
C GLU A 112 7.81 -17.34 -12.43
N GLN A 113 8.46 -18.45 -12.69
CA GLN A 113 9.55 -18.45 -13.65
C GLN A 113 9.07 -18.10 -15.04
N HIS A 114 7.87 -18.51 -15.39
CA HIS A 114 7.33 -18.17 -16.69
C HIS A 114 7.05 -16.70 -16.85
N ASP A 115 6.69 -16.06 -15.78
CA ASP A 115 6.36 -14.64 -15.82
C ASP A 115 7.58 -13.78 -16.02
N GLU A 116 8.74 -14.33 -15.77
CA GLU A 116 9.95 -13.58 -15.97
C GLU A 116 10.48 -13.74 -17.36
#